data_1fecaf2b61e6c49968e15f32b245c2b6
#
_entry.id   1fecaf2b61e6c49968e15f32b245c2b6
#
_cell.length_a   1.000
_cell.length_b   1.000
_cell.length_c   1.000
_cell.angle_alpha   90.00
_cell.angle_beta   90.00
_cell.angle_gamma   90.00
#
_symmetry.space_group_name_H-M   'P 1'
#
loop_
_entity.id
_entity.type
_entity.pdbx_description
1 polymer ?
#
loop_
_entity_poly.entity_id
_entity_poly.type
_entity_poly.pdbx_seq_one_letter_code
_entity_poly.pdbx_strand_id
1 'polypeptide(L)'
;PLLEIVSKPEINSPEEAKAYLEELRLMLREIGVSDCEMQEGSLRCDANVNIHVPYEGTTAATPLVEVKNLNSFGSVGRAIAHEAERQFGEFQKDPKNYRFGKILKTTAGWDVERGVTVVQRHKEEAADYRYFPEPDLVPVVVSGAELERARKAMGELPAAQRKRLQETPYSLSAYDAGVLTAKGRKMVAYYEEVTAAVGDGKQVSNRLSDLVMGALNERKEEIDQFPVTASRFAAFMKATATANQQNRRDVFKHMLEHGTDTAAAMTALGVKSASDFDEGALRKAVKDAIAANPQALDDFKKGKTAAANRIKGHVMKANKGAPNDVVQRLLDEELAKA
;
A
#
# COMPACT_ATOMS: atom_id res chain seq x y z
N PRO A 1 -21.22 1.13 -22.44
CA PRO A 1 -20.62 2.41 -22.80
C PRO A 1 -19.13 2.39 -22.51
N LEU A 2 -18.35 3.13 -23.31
CA LEU A 2 -16.91 3.32 -23.12
C LEU A 2 -16.67 4.78 -22.66
N LEU A 3 -15.82 4.95 -21.65
CA LEU A 3 -15.30 6.25 -21.24
C LEU A 3 -13.82 6.32 -21.61
N GLU A 4 -13.45 7.31 -22.41
CA GLU A 4 -12.06 7.60 -22.75
C GLU A 4 -11.54 8.74 -21.86
N ILE A 5 -10.43 8.50 -21.19
CA ILE A 5 -9.74 9.48 -20.33
C ILE A 5 -8.39 9.80 -20.96
N VAL A 6 -8.23 11.02 -21.40
CA VAL A 6 -6.99 11.49 -22.04
C VAL A 6 -6.22 12.38 -21.08
N SER A 7 -4.99 12.01 -20.76
CA SER A 7 -4.09 12.83 -19.94
C SER A 7 -3.54 14.01 -20.75
N LYS A 8 -3.16 15.08 -20.07
CA LYS A 8 -2.29 16.09 -20.67
C LYS A 8 -0.88 15.51 -20.91
N PRO A 9 -0.09 16.06 -21.83
CA PRO A 9 1.25 15.57 -22.13
C PRO A 9 2.27 16.02 -21.07
N GLU A 10 2.03 15.70 -19.82
CA GLU A 10 2.83 16.12 -18.65
C GLU A 10 3.57 14.95 -18.00
N ILE A 11 3.35 13.71 -18.47
CA ILE A 11 4.02 12.50 -17.98
C ILE A 11 5.39 12.41 -18.63
N ASN A 12 6.45 12.38 -17.82
CA ASN A 12 7.84 12.49 -18.29
C ASN A 12 8.68 11.22 -18.06
N SER A 13 8.11 10.18 -17.44
CA SER A 13 8.82 8.93 -17.22
C SER A 13 7.90 7.71 -17.24
N PRO A 14 8.44 6.50 -17.45
CA PRO A 14 7.70 5.25 -17.29
C PRO A 14 7.10 5.07 -15.88
N GLU A 15 7.82 5.51 -14.85
CA GLU A 15 7.40 5.44 -13.45
C GLU A 15 6.22 6.37 -13.17
N GLU A 16 6.24 7.60 -13.69
CA GLU A 16 5.11 8.52 -13.62
C GLU A 16 3.88 7.97 -14.32
N ALA A 17 4.04 7.37 -15.51
CA ALA A 17 2.93 6.76 -16.24
C ALA A 17 2.29 5.62 -15.43
N LYS A 18 3.11 4.79 -14.78
CA LYS A 18 2.64 3.71 -13.92
C LYS A 18 1.91 4.26 -12.69
N ALA A 19 2.49 5.25 -12.00
CA ALA A 19 1.88 5.88 -10.83
C ALA A 19 0.54 6.57 -11.17
N TYR A 20 0.47 7.22 -12.33
CA TYR A 20 -0.78 7.81 -12.84
C TYR A 20 -1.87 6.74 -13.02
N LEU A 21 -1.55 5.62 -13.64
CA LEU A 21 -2.50 4.52 -13.85
C LEU A 21 -2.94 3.85 -12.53
N GLU A 22 -2.04 3.69 -11.59
CA GLU A 22 -2.35 3.15 -10.25
C GLU A 22 -3.31 4.08 -9.50
N GLU A 23 -3.07 5.39 -9.54
CA GLU A 23 -3.95 6.39 -8.92
C GLU A 23 -5.32 6.46 -9.62
N LEU A 24 -5.33 6.43 -10.95
CA LEU A 24 -6.56 6.43 -11.74
C LEU A 24 -7.42 5.18 -11.44
N ARG A 25 -6.77 4.01 -11.41
CA ARG A 25 -7.42 2.75 -11.03
C ARG A 25 -8.08 2.85 -9.65
N LEU A 26 -7.32 3.31 -8.66
CA LEU A 26 -7.82 3.47 -7.30
C LEU A 26 -9.04 4.40 -7.27
N MET A 27 -8.96 5.54 -7.93
CA MET A 27 -10.04 6.52 -8.00
C MET A 27 -11.29 5.93 -8.65
N LEU A 28 -11.17 5.30 -9.82
CA LEU A 28 -12.31 4.74 -10.57
C LEU A 28 -13.00 3.59 -9.80
N ARG A 29 -12.24 2.78 -9.10
CA ARG A 29 -12.78 1.73 -8.22
C ARG A 29 -13.52 2.34 -7.03
N GLU A 30 -12.93 3.34 -6.38
CA GLU A 30 -13.51 4.01 -5.20
C GLU A 30 -14.83 4.72 -5.50
N ILE A 31 -14.98 5.31 -6.68
CA ILE A 31 -16.24 5.94 -7.10
C ILE A 31 -17.22 4.96 -7.76
N GLY A 32 -16.84 3.68 -7.89
CA GLY A 32 -17.71 2.63 -8.39
C GLY A 32 -17.98 2.67 -9.90
N VAL A 33 -17.08 3.28 -10.69
CA VAL A 33 -17.22 3.40 -12.15
C VAL A 33 -16.76 2.14 -12.87
N SER A 34 -15.66 1.52 -12.41
CA SER A 34 -15.06 0.32 -13.00
C SER A 34 -14.25 -0.44 -11.96
N ASP A 35 -14.10 -1.74 -12.12
CA ASP A 35 -13.14 -2.58 -11.40
C ASP A 35 -11.70 -2.38 -11.91
N CYS A 36 -11.56 -1.83 -13.11
CA CYS A 36 -10.27 -1.50 -13.74
C CYS A 36 -9.32 -2.70 -13.89
N GLU A 37 -9.86 -3.87 -14.24
CA GLU A 37 -9.05 -5.07 -14.49
C GLU A 37 -8.66 -5.13 -15.97
N MET A 38 -7.36 -4.85 -16.24
CA MET A 38 -6.82 -4.81 -17.61
C MET A 38 -6.89 -6.17 -18.31
N GLN A 39 -6.75 -7.27 -17.57
CA GLN A 39 -6.80 -8.62 -18.12
C GLN A 39 -8.21 -9.03 -18.54
N GLU A 40 -9.22 -8.46 -17.89
CA GLU A 40 -10.64 -8.67 -18.21
C GLU A 40 -11.19 -7.65 -19.20
N GLY A 41 -10.36 -6.66 -19.59
CA GLY A 41 -10.69 -5.65 -20.57
C GLY A 41 -11.55 -4.50 -20.06
N SER A 42 -11.79 -4.39 -18.76
CA SER A 42 -12.53 -3.28 -18.13
C SER A 42 -11.70 -2.00 -17.97
N LEU A 43 -10.39 -2.09 -18.16
CA LEU A 43 -9.47 -0.97 -18.36
C LEU A 43 -8.54 -1.28 -19.52
N ARG A 44 -8.38 -0.32 -20.44
CA ARG A 44 -7.40 -0.38 -21.52
C ARG A 44 -6.52 0.86 -21.46
N CYS A 45 -5.28 0.73 -21.88
CA CYS A 45 -4.34 1.84 -21.94
C CYS A 45 -3.61 1.82 -23.27
N ASP A 46 -3.60 2.96 -23.96
CA ASP A 46 -2.72 3.25 -25.09
C ASP A 46 -1.77 4.36 -24.66
N ALA A 47 -0.48 4.21 -24.97
CA ALA A 47 0.54 5.20 -24.63
C ALA A 47 1.00 5.94 -25.89
N ASN A 48 0.83 7.26 -25.90
CA ASN A 48 1.42 8.13 -26.93
C ASN A 48 2.80 8.58 -26.45
N VAL A 49 3.85 8.12 -27.12
CA VAL A 49 5.24 8.33 -26.70
C VAL A 49 6.01 9.12 -27.74
N ASN A 50 6.68 10.18 -27.33
CA ASN A 50 7.79 10.82 -28.01
C ASN A 50 8.81 11.31 -26.99
N ILE A 51 10.03 11.63 -27.43
CA ILE A 51 11.07 12.18 -26.57
C ILE A 51 11.49 13.55 -27.06
N HIS A 52 11.97 14.35 -26.12
CA HIS A 52 12.56 15.66 -26.38
C HIS A 52 14.07 15.57 -26.21
N VAL A 53 14.81 15.87 -27.25
CA VAL A 53 16.28 15.73 -27.30
C VAL A 53 16.91 17.11 -27.54
N PRO A 54 17.90 17.53 -26.72
CA PRO A 54 18.70 18.73 -27.02
C PRO A 54 19.41 18.59 -28.38
N TYR A 55 19.24 19.56 -29.26
CA TYR A 55 19.84 19.54 -30.58
C TYR A 55 20.07 20.95 -31.13
N GLU A 56 21.30 21.27 -31.54
CA GLU A 56 21.70 22.57 -32.14
C GLU A 56 21.20 23.80 -31.35
N GLY A 57 21.35 23.77 -30.01
CA GLY A 57 20.95 24.88 -29.13
C GLY A 57 19.44 25.01 -28.86
N THR A 58 18.64 24.06 -29.37
CA THR A 58 17.19 23.98 -29.16
C THR A 58 16.78 22.59 -28.67
N THR A 59 15.48 22.35 -28.50
CA THR A 59 14.93 21.02 -28.19
C THR A 59 14.17 20.49 -29.39
N ALA A 60 14.55 19.32 -29.88
CA ALA A 60 13.86 18.59 -30.95
C ALA A 60 12.96 17.52 -30.37
N ALA A 61 11.69 17.47 -30.80
CA ALA A 61 10.79 16.39 -30.46
C ALA A 61 10.83 15.29 -31.54
N THR A 62 10.86 14.03 -31.14
CA THR A 62 10.77 12.89 -32.06
C THR A 62 9.32 12.68 -32.54
N PRO A 63 9.09 11.87 -33.60
CA PRO A 63 7.75 11.53 -34.04
C PRO A 63 6.93 10.85 -32.92
N LEU A 64 5.61 11.13 -32.92
CA LEU A 64 4.71 10.52 -31.94
C LEU A 64 4.40 9.07 -32.32
N VAL A 65 4.57 8.15 -31.38
CA VAL A 65 4.21 6.73 -31.54
C VAL A 65 3.13 6.36 -30.52
N GLU A 66 2.03 5.83 -31.02
CA GLU A 66 0.94 5.29 -30.22
C GLU A 66 1.19 3.81 -29.96
N VAL A 67 1.56 3.46 -28.73
CA VAL A 67 1.82 2.07 -28.33
C VAL A 67 0.55 1.44 -27.78
N LYS A 68 0.13 0.35 -28.40
CA LYS A 68 -1.06 -0.45 -28.08
C LYS A 68 -0.70 -1.81 -27.50
N ASN A 69 -1.71 -2.59 -27.14
CA ASN A 69 -1.55 -3.93 -26.57
C ASN A 69 -0.83 -3.94 -25.20
N LEU A 70 -1.20 -3.00 -24.35
CA LEU A 70 -0.63 -2.82 -23.01
C LEU A 70 -1.55 -3.47 -21.96
N ASN A 71 -1.29 -4.73 -21.60
CA ASN A 71 -2.19 -5.54 -20.80
C ASN A 71 -1.88 -5.53 -19.27
N SER A 72 -0.92 -4.71 -18.84
CA SER A 72 -0.60 -4.51 -17.43
C SER A 72 0.15 -3.19 -17.22
N PHE A 73 0.09 -2.63 -16.03
CA PHE A 73 0.84 -1.40 -15.68
C PHE A 73 2.35 -1.60 -15.82
N GLY A 74 2.84 -2.82 -15.53
CA GLY A 74 4.23 -3.16 -15.78
C GLY A 74 4.60 -3.15 -17.27
N SER A 75 3.68 -3.62 -18.15
CA SER A 75 3.86 -3.54 -19.60
C SER A 75 3.87 -2.12 -20.12
N VAL A 76 3.00 -1.24 -19.56
CA VAL A 76 3.01 0.20 -19.91
C VAL A 76 4.38 0.82 -19.64
N GLY A 77 4.93 0.64 -18.43
CA GLY A 77 6.25 1.18 -18.08
C GLY A 77 7.37 0.66 -18.99
N ARG A 78 7.43 -0.67 -19.20
CA ARG A 78 8.45 -1.27 -20.07
C ARG A 78 8.33 -0.82 -21.54
N ALA A 79 7.11 -0.73 -22.05
CA ALA A 79 6.86 -0.29 -23.41
C ALA A 79 7.27 1.18 -23.64
N ILE A 80 6.97 2.06 -22.70
CA ILE A 80 7.39 3.47 -22.75
C ILE A 80 8.92 3.57 -22.71
N ALA A 81 9.58 2.85 -21.80
CA ALA A 81 11.03 2.85 -21.70
C ALA A 81 11.70 2.38 -22.99
N HIS A 82 11.27 1.21 -23.51
CA HIS A 82 11.77 0.68 -24.77
C HIS A 82 11.55 1.63 -25.95
N GLU A 83 10.36 2.22 -26.05
CA GLU A 83 10.03 3.12 -27.16
C GLU A 83 10.84 4.41 -27.11
N ALA A 84 11.08 4.95 -25.91
CA ALA A 84 11.94 6.12 -25.73
C ALA A 84 13.39 5.83 -26.16
N GLU A 85 13.93 4.67 -25.78
CA GLU A 85 15.27 4.21 -26.19
C GLU A 85 15.37 4.01 -27.71
N ARG A 86 14.38 3.35 -28.31
CA ARG A 86 14.30 3.13 -29.75
C ARG A 86 14.27 4.46 -30.51
N GLN A 87 13.42 5.40 -30.07
CA GLN A 87 13.33 6.73 -30.70
C GLN A 87 14.61 7.53 -30.56
N PHE A 88 15.32 7.42 -29.44
CA PHE A 88 16.62 8.07 -29.28
C PHE A 88 17.65 7.49 -30.26
N GLY A 89 17.71 6.18 -30.44
CA GLY A 89 18.57 5.53 -31.41
C GLY A 89 18.28 5.94 -32.87
N GLU A 90 17.00 6.04 -33.25
CA GLU A 90 16.60 6.52 -34.57
C GLU A 90 16.94 8.03 -34.76
N PHE A 91 16.72 8.82 -33.73
CA PHE A 91 17.09 10.25 -33.76
C PHE A 91 18.61 10.45 -33.94
N GLN A 92 19.45 9.64 -33.30
CA GLN A 92 20.90 9.68 -33.47
C GLN A 92 21.35 9.38 -34.92
N LYS A 93 20.63 8.49 -35.63
CA LYS A 93 20.94 8.15 -37.04
C LYS A 93 20.58 9.27 -38.00
N ASP A 94 19.43 9.93 -37.78
CA ASP A 94 18.96 11.02 -38.65
C ASP A 94 18.27 12.14 -37.83
N PRO A 95 19.05 12.98 -37.13
CA PRO A 95 18.50 14.02 -36.28
C PRO A 95 17.80 15.15 -37.05
N LYS A 96 17.99 15.24 -38.37
CA LYS A 96 17.35 16.25 -39.21
C LYS A 96 15.94 15.89 -39.62
N ASN A 97 15.67 14.62 -39.87
CA ASN A 97 14.41 14.15 -40.42
C ASN A 97 13.58 13.37 -39.41
N TYR A 98 14.19 12.67 -38.45
CA TYR A 98 13.46 11.94 -37.43
C TYR A 98 12.86 12.88 -36.36
N ARG A 99 11.88 13.70 -36.77
CA ARG A 99 11.27 14.77 -35.95
C ARG A 99 9.78 14.77 -36.03
N PHE A 100 9.15 15.25 -34.96
CA PHE A 100 7.73 15.54 -34.90
C PHE A 100 7.34 16.49 -36.06
N GLY A 101 6.24 16.17 -36.74
CA GLY A 101 5.77 16.92 -37.91
C GLY A 101 6.46 16.59 -39.22
N LYS A 102 7.60 15.88 -39.22
CA LYS A 102 8.24 15.38 -40.47
C LYS A 102 7.89 13.94 -40.77
N ILE A 103 7.69 13.12 -39.74
CA ILE A 103 7.24 11.75 -39.86
C ILE A 103 5.83 11.67 -39.28
N LEU A 104 4.94 10.97 -39.96
CA LEU A 104 3.55 10.77 -39.55
C LEU A 104 3.49 9.95 -38.27
N LYS A 105 2.43 10.17 -37.48
CA LYS A 105 2.15 9.39 -36.29
C LYS A 105 2.10 7.90 -36.63
N THR A 106 2.83 7.11 -35.88
CA THR A 106 2.94 5.65 -36.05
C THR A 106 2.16 4.94 -34.96
N THR A 107 1.47 3.85 -35.29
CA THR A 107 0.94 2.92 -34.30
C THR A 107 1.84 1.69 -34.21
N ALA A 108 2.23 1.34 -33.00
CA ALA A 108 3.03 0.15 -32.67
C ALA A 108 2.32 -0.71 -31.62
N GLY A 109 2.50 -2.02 -31.72
CA GLY A 109 2.04 -2.97 -30.69
C GLY A 109 3.18 -3.34 -29.74
N TRP A 110 2.89 -3.49 -28.46
CA TRP A 110 3.83 -4.05 -27.51
C TRP A 110 3.86 -5.58 -27.62
N ASP A 111 5.03 -6.14 -27.91
CA ASP A 111 5.29 -7.56 -27.85
C ASP A 111 5.87 -7.90 -26.47
N VAL A 112 5.07 -8.56 -25.64
CA VAL A 112 5.41 -8.86 -24.24
C VAL A 112 6.54 -9.89 -24.15
N GLU A 113 6.57 -10.86 -25.08
CA GLU A 113 7.56 -11.96 -25.06
C GLU A 113 8.94 -11.46 -25.47
N ARG A 114 8.98 -10.63 -26.50
CA ARG A 114 10.24 -10.06 -27.02
C ARG A 114 10.66 -8.79 -26.28
N GLY A 115 9.76 -8.15 -25.53
CA GLY A 115 10.02 -6.89 -24.84
C GLY A 115 10.30 -5.72 -25.79
N VAL A 116 9.65 -5.67 -26.95
CA VAL A 116 9.86 -4.65 -27.98
C VAL A 116 8.55 -4.07 -28.50
N THR A 117 8.61 -2.87 -29.05
CA THR A 117 7.52 -2.28 -29.83
C THR A 117 7.65 -2.69 -31.31
N VAL A 118 6.55 -3.14 -31.91
CA VAL A 118 6.50 -3.57 -33.31
C VAL A 118 5.57 -2.64 -34.07
N VAL A 119 6.09 -1.95 -35.08
CA VAL A 119 5.29 -1.05 -35.93
C VAL A 119 4.20 -1.84 -36.63
N GLN A 120 2.96 -1.37 -36.52
CA GLN A 120 1.78 -1.98 -37.13
C GLN A 120 1.30 -1.20 -38.36
N ARG A 121 1.24 0.14 -38.25
CA ARG A 121 0.81 1.01 -39.36
C ARG A 121 1.31 2.43 -39.16
N HIS A 122 1.44 3.15 -40.29
CA HIS A 122 1.55 4.61 -40.29
C HIS A 122 0.17 5.20 -40.50
N LYS A 123 -0.18 6.24 -39.74
CA LYS A 123 -1.46 6.96 -39.90
C LYS A 123 -1.29 7.97 -41.04
N GLU A 124 -1.90 7.72 -42.20
CA GLU A 124 -1.74 8.53 -43.38
C GLU A 124 -2.43 9.90 -43.30
N GLU A 125 -3.57 10.03 -42.61
CA GLU A 125 -4.25 11.31 -42.35
C GLU A 125 -5.20 11.20 -41.14
N ALA A 126 -5.69 12.34 -40.64
CA ALA A 126 -6.73 12.38 -39.62
C ALA A 126 -7.99 11.73 -40.18
N ALA A 127 -8.44 10.62 -39.58
CA ALA A 127 -9.67 9.98 -40.00
C ALA A 127 -10.86 10.93 -39.79
N ASP A 128 -11.60 11.21 -40.84
CA ASP A 128 -12.88 11.87 -40.74
C ASP A 128 -13.90 10.87 -40.20
N TYR A 129 -14.16 10.94 -38.90
CA TYR A 129 -15.07 10.01 -38.22
C TYR A 129 -16.53 10.27 -38.51
N ARG A 130 -16.92 11.39 -39.13
CA ARG A 130 -18.29 11.73 -39.50
C ARG A 130 -19.29 11.41 -38.40
N TYR A 131 -19.06 11.91 -37.19
CA TYR A 131 -19.94 11.71 -36.05
C TYR A 131 -21.37 12.14 -36.39
N PHE A 132 -22.29 11.21 -36.31
CA PHE A 132 -23.71 11.46 -36.39
C PHE A 132 -24.43 10.77 -35.23
N PRO A 133 -25.59 11.27 -34.78
CA PRO A 133 -26.34 10.63 -33.71
C PRO A 133 -26.68 9.18 -34.09
N GLU A 134 -26.44 8.24 -33.17
CA GLU A 134 -26.84 6.86 -33.34
C GLU A 134 -28.37 6.78 -33.31
N PRO A 135 -29.05 6.28 -34.37
CA PRO A 135 -30.51 6.34 -34.47
C PRO A 135 -31.24 5.50 -33.42
N ASP A 136 -30.59 4.47 -32.90
CA ASP A 136 -31.15 3.58 -31.88
C ASP A 136 -30.98 4.07 -30.44
N LEU A 137 -30.27 5.18 -30.25
CA LEU A 137 -30.04 5.77 -28.93
C LEU A 137 -30.84 7.03 -28.72
N VAL A 138 -31.60 7.07 -27.63
CA VAL A 138 -32.30 8.28 -27.20
C VAL A 138 -31.34 9.28 -26.57
N PRO A 139 -31.61 10.60 -26.62
CA PRO A 139 -30.83 11.60 -25.93
C PRO A 139 -30.74 11.31 -24.41
N VAL A 140 -29.53 11.32 -23.85
CA VAL A 140 -29.30 11.20 -22.41
C VAL A 140 -29.37 12.60 -21.80
N VAL A 141 -30.34 12.82 -20.91
CA VAL A 141 -30.49 14.07 -20.17
C VAL A 141 -30.13 13.83 -18.71
N VAL A 142 -29.09 14.51 -18.22
CA VAL A 142 -28.68 14.44 -16.82
C VAL A 142 -29.20 15.70 -16.10
N SER A 143 -30.08 15.51 -15.12
CA SER A 143 -30.61 16.60 -14.31
C SER A 143 -29.63 17.13 -13.31
N GLY A 144 -29.79 18.40 -12.87
CA GLY A 144 -28.96 18.94 -11.76
C GLY A 144 -29.07 18.13 -10.47
N ALA A 145 -30.26 17.57 -10.19
CA ALA A 145 -30.44 16.70 -9.01
C ALA A 145 -29.65 15.38 -9.11
N GLU A 146 -29.50 14.81 -10.29
CA GLU A 146 -28.68 13.62 -10.52
C GLU A 146 -27.20 13.92 -10.35
N LEU A 147 -26.72 15.06 -10.87
CA LEU A 147 -25.36 15.52 -10.65
C LEU A 147 -25.03 15.70 -9.17
N GLU A 148 -25.93 16.33 -8.40
CA GLU A 148 -25.73 16.52 -6.98
C GLU A 148 -25.74 15.18 -6.19
N ARG A 149 -26.59 14.24 -6.58
CA ARG A 149 -26.55 12.88 -6.01
C ARG A 149 -25.21 12.19 -6.32
N ALA A 150 -24.73 12.26 -7.55
CA ALA A 150 -23.45 11.69 -7.95
C ALA A 150 -22.28 12.33 -7.18
N ARG A 151 -22.24 13.65 -7.06
CA ARG A 151 -21.23 14.37 -6.27
C ARG A 151 -21.20 13.92 -4.80
N LYS A 152 -22.37 13.80 -4.18
CA LYS A 152 -22.46 13.33 -2.79
C LYS A 152 -22.04 11.88 -2.64
N ALA A 153 -22.38 11.02 -3.59
CA ALA A 153 -22.00 9.61 -3.57
C ALA A 153 -20.51 9.38 -3.83
N MET A 154 -19.86 10.31 -4.54
CA MET A 154 -18.42 10.21 -4.85
C MET A 154 -17.56 10.21 -3.57
N GLY A 155 -17.96 10.96 -2.54
CA GLY A 155 -17.24 11.03 -1.27
C GLY A 155 -15.83 11.64 -1.40
N GLU A 156 -15.00 11.39 -0.40
CA GLU A 156 -13.61 11.87 -0.38
C GLU A 156 -12.73 11.02 -1.30
N LEU A 157 -11.95 11.67 -2.17
CA LEU A 157 -11.06 10.99 -3.10
C LEU A 157 -9.73 10.57 -2.44
N PRO A 158 -9.02 9.55 -2.97
CA PRO A 158 -7.81 9.01 -2.36
C PRO A 158 -6.71 10.04 -2.05
N ALA A 159 -6.50 11.02 -2.92
CA ALA A 159 -5.51 12.07 -2.69
C ALA A 159 -5.87 12.97 -1.48
N ALA A 160 -7.14 13.29 -1.31
CA ALA A 160 -7.64 14.05 -0.15
C ALA A 160 -7.53 13.23 1.15
N GLN A 161 -7.86 11.93 1.09
CA GLN A 161 -7.68 11.02 2.21
C GLN A 161 -6.22 10.94 2.66
N ARG A 162 -5.27 10.78 1.72
CA ARG A 162 -3.83 10.76 2.03
C ARG A 162 -3.37 12.04 2.70
N LYS A 163 -3.83 13.19 2.22
CA LYS A 163 -3.49 14.47 2.82
C LYS A 163 -4.03 14.56 4.25
N ARG A 164 -5.29 14.24 4.47
CA ARG A 164 -5.95 14.28 5.78
C ARG A 164 -5.29 13.31 6.78
N LEU A 165 -4.89 12.11 6.36
CA LEU A 165 -4.22 11.14 7.21
C LEU A 165 -2.80 11.59 7.65
N GLN A 166 -2.18 12.52 6.93
CA GLN A 166 -0.90 13.12 7.32
C GLN A 166 -1.05 14.26 8.33
N GLU A 167 -2.27 14.77 8.51
CA GLU A 167 -2.59 15.84 9.46
C GLU A 167 -3.03 15.27 10.82
N THR A 168 -3.08 16.14 11.84
CA THR A 168 -3.63 15.81 13.17
C THR A 168 -5.11 15.40 13.02
N PRO A 169 -5.60 14.37 13.71
CA PRO A 169 -4.96 13.62 14.81
C PRO A 169 -4.13 12.39 14.35
N TYR A 170 -4.10 12.06 13.07
CA TYR A 170 -3.47 10.82 12.57
C TYR A 170 -1.96 10.93 12.45
N SER A 171 -1.45 12.05 11.91
CA SER A 171 -0.03 12.38 11.76
C SER A 171 0.82 11.27 11.13
N LEU A 172 0.27 10.59 10.13
CA LEU A 172 0.96 9.53 9.41
C LEU A 172 2.03 10.09 8.47
N SER A 173 3.04 9.28 8.16
CA SER A 173 3.93 9.57 7.04
C SER A 173 3.19 9.49 5.71
N ALA A 174 3.70 10.14 4.67
CA ALA A 174 3.15 10.01 3.31
C ALA A 174 3.10 8.56 2.84
N TYR A 175 4.11 7.76 3.22
CA TYR A 175 4.16 6.33 2.93
C TYR A 175 3.03 5.55 3.62
N ASP A 176 2.85 5.72 4.93
CA ASP A 176 1.80 4.98 5.66
C ASP A 176 0.40 5.38 5.20
N ALA A 177 0.16 6.67 4.97
CA ALA A 177 -1.09 7.16 4.40
C ALA A 177 -1.35 6.58 3.00
N GLY A 178 -0.29 6.46 2.17
CA GLY A 178 -0.35 5.81 0.87
C GLY A 178 -0.71 4.33 0.94
N VAL A 179 -0.09 3.58 1.85
CA VAL A 179 -0.36 2.15 2.06
C VAL A 179 -1.82 1.91 2.48
N LEU A 180 -2.36 2.72 3.40
CA LEU A 180 -3.75 2.59 3.84
C LEU A 180 -4.74 2.94 2.72
N THR A 181 -4.54 4.05 2.03
CA THR A 181 -5.44 4.51 0.96
C THR A 181 -5.42 3.59 -0.26
N ALA A 182 -4.29 2.95 -0.57
CA ALA A 182 -4.19 1.96 -1.65
C ALA A 182 -5.09 0.73 -1.43
N LYS A 183 -5.51 0.46 -0.18
CA LYS A 183 -6.47 -0.60 0.18
C LYS A 183 -7.94 -0.13 0.13
N GLY A 184 -8.18 1.12 -0.25
CA GLY A 184 -9.50 1.70 -0.44
C GLY A 184 -10.09 2.34 0.82
N ARG A 185 -11.19 3.11 0.59
CA ARG A 185 -11.85 3.89 1.65
C ARG A 185 -12.37 3.06 2.82
N LYS A 186 -12.75 1.80 2.59
CA LYS A 186 -13.21 0.91 3.66
C LYS A 186 -12.09 0.59 4.64
N MET A 187 -10.86 0.41 4.16
CA MET A 187 -9.68 0.24 5.02
C MET A 187 -9.35 1.53 5.78
N VAL A 188 -9.49 2.68 5.14
CA VAL A 188 -9.30 3.98 5.80
C VAL A 188 -10.33 4.16 6.92
N ALA A 189 -11.61 3.86 6.68
CA ALA A 189 -12.64 3.94 7.70
C ALA A 189 -12.38 2.99 8.88
N TYR A 190 -11.95 1.76 8.59
CA TYR A 190 -11.55 0.80 9.61
C TYR A 190 -10.38 1.32 10.46
N TYR A 191 -9.35 1.88 9.81
CA TYR A 191 -8.21 2.52 10.49
C TYR A 191 -8.66 3.67 11.41
N GLU A 192 -9.55 4.53 10.92
CA GLU A 192 -10.05 5.69 11.67
C GLU A 192 -10.86 5.28 12.90
N GLU A 193 -11.72 4.27 12.76
CA GLU A 193 -12.49 3.71 13.89
C GLU A 193 -11.56 3.12 14.96
N VAL A 194 -10.55 2.35 14.56
CA VAL A 194 -9.55 1.80 15.48
C VAL A 194 -8.76 2.92 16.16
N THR A 195 -8.34 3.93 15.38
CA THR A 195 -7.55 5.06 15.90
C THR A 195 -8.35 5.89 16.90
N ALA A 196 -9.63 6.14 16.63
CA ALA A 196 -10.50 6.82 17.56
C ALA A 196 -10.62 6.09 18.92
N ALA A 197 -10.60 4.77 18.90
CA ALA A 197 -10.68 3.95 20.11
C ALA A 197 -9.34 3.81 20.84
N VAL A 198 -8.20 3.80 20.12
CA VAL A 198 -6.84 3.54 20.68
C VAL A 198 -6.12 4.85 21.03
N GLY A 199 -6.31 5.91 20.26
CA GLY A 199 -5.70 7.23 20.46
C GLY A 199 -4.30 7.41 19.86
N ASP A 200 -3.75 6.43 19.15
CA ASP A 200 -2.41 6.49 18.53
C ASP A 200 -2.46 5.98 17.08
N GLY A 201 -2.60 6.93 16.15
CA GLY A 201 -2.74 6.62 14.72
C GLY A 201 -1.52 5.90 14.13
N LYS A 202 -0.31 6.25 14.56
CA LYS A 202 0.91 5.62 14.07
C LYS A 202 1.01 4.16 14.54
N GLN A 203 0.70 3.91 15.80
CA GLN A 203 0.69 2.55 16.34
C GLN A 203 -0.38 1.69 15.65
N VAL A 204 -1.57 2.25 15.39
CA VAL A 204 -2.65 1.56 14.67
C VAL A 204 -2.21 1.21 13.25
N SER A 205 -1.65 2.17 12.48
CA SER A 205 -1.15 1.92 11.13
C SER A 205 -0.13 0.80 11.09
N ASN A 206 0.85 0.80 11.99
CA ASN A 206 1.85 -0.25 12.09
C ASN A 206 1.22 -1.63 12.38
N ARG A 207 0.22 -1.69 13.26
CA ARG A 207 -0.46 -2.95 13.61
C ARG A 207 -1.36 -3.47 12.49
N LEU A 208 -2.03 -2.57 11.78
CA LEU A 208 -2.81 -2.96 10.60
C LEU A 208 -1.91 -3.56 9.51
N SER A 209 -0.76 -2.95 9.26
CA SER A 209 0.21 -3.45 8.27
C SER A 209 0.79 -4.81 8.67
N ASP A 210 1.16 -4.99 9.96
CA ASP A 210 1.78 -6.23 10.47
C ASP A 210 0.79 -7.42 10.55
N LEU A 211 -0.47 -7.17 10.88
CA LEU A 211 -1.42 -8.22 11.21
C LEU A 211 -2.59 -8.34 10.23
N VAL A 212 -3.30 -7.23 9.99
CA VAL A 212 -4.55 -7.25 9.24
C VAL A 212 -4.30 -7.38 7.74
N MET A 213 -3.40 -6.56 7.18
CA MET A 213 -3.14 -6.59 5.73
C MET A 213 -2.54 -7.92 5.27
N GLY A 214 -1.67 -8.54 6.10
CA GLY A 214 -1.15 -9.87 5.85
C GLY A 214 -2.27 -10.91 5.78
N ALA A 215 -3.15 -10.92 6.79
CA ALA A 215 -4.27 -11.83 6.86
C ALA A 215 -5.27 -11.65 5.70
N LEU A 216 -5.58 -10.42 5.30
CA LEU A 216 -6.44 -10.12 4.15
C LEU A 216 -5.84 -10.66 2.85
N ASN A 217 -4.52 -10.48 2.64
CA ASN A 217 -3.84 -10.98 1.45
C ASN A 217 -3.85 -12.52 1.37
N GLU A 218 -3.59 -13.21 2.51
CA GLU A 218 -3.62 -14.67 2.58
C GLU A 218 -5.02 -15.22 2.31
N ARG A 219 -6.06 -14.56 2.85
CA ARG A 219 -7.46 -14.97 2.72
C ARG A 219 -8.09 -14.51 1.40
N LYS A 220 -7.44 -13.59 0.68
CA LYS A 220 -7.97 -12.93 -0.53
C LYS A 220 -9.31 -12.23 -0.26
N GLU A 221 -9.45 -11.61 0.90
CA GLU A 221 -10.65 -10.92 1.37
C GLU A 221 -10.42 -9.40 1.41
N GLU A 222 -11.51 -8.65 1.24
CA GLU A 222 -11.54 -7.21 1.50
C GLU A 222 -11.87 -6.96 2.98
N ILE A 223 -11.58 -5.75 3.48
CA ILE A 223 -11.73 -5.43 4.91
C ILE A 223 -13.17 -5.53 5.43
N ASP A 224 -14.17 -5.36 4.59
CA ASP A 224 -15.58 -5.50 4.97
C ASP A 224 -16.03 -6.96 5.13
N GLN A 225 -15.28 -7.90 4.61
CA GLN A 225 -15.48 -9.34 4.80
C GLN A 225 -14.65 -9.89 5.97
N PHE A 226 -13.79 -9.06 6.54
CA PHE A 226 -12.83 -9.49 7.55
C PHE A 226 -13.52 -9.83 8.89
N PRO A 227 -13.27 -10.99 9.50
CA PRO A 227 -14.01 -11.45 10.68
C PRO A 227 -13.71 -10.66 11.96
N VAL A 228 -12.60 -9.90 11.99
CA VAL A 228 -12.25 -9.06 13.12
C VAL A 228 -12.65 -7.61 12.81
N THR A 229 -13.75 -7.15 13.40
CA THR A 229 -14.22 -5.76 13.24
C THR A 229 -13.25 -4.75 13.85
N ALA A 230 -13.36 -3.48 13.48
CA ALA A 230 -12.52 -2.41 14.02
C ALA A 230 -12.58 -2.33 15.56
N SER A 231 -13.76 -2.47 16.14
CA SER A 231 -13.94 -2.48 17.59
C SER A 231 -13.25 -3.66 18.26
N ARG A 232 -13.32 -4.86 17.67
CA ARG A 232 -12.61 -6.06 18.17
C ARG A 232 -11.09 -5.90 18.05
N PHE A 233 -10.61 -5.30 16.94
CA PHE A 233 -9.20 -5.04 16.77
C PHE A 233 -8.67 -3.98 17.72
N ALA A 234 -9.44 -2.92 18.00
CA ALA A 234 -9.10 -1.95 19.01
C ALA A 234 -9.01 -2.56 20.42
N ALA A 235 -9.95 -3.43 20.78
CA ALA A 235 -9.91 -4.19 22.04
C ALA A 235 -8.66 -5.10 22.10
N PHE A 236 -8.33 -5.78 21.01
CA PHE A 236 -7.10 -6.57 20.90
C PHE A 236 -5.84 -5.72 21.09
N MET A 237 -5.75 -4.55 20.47
CA MET A 237 -4.60 -3.66 20.62
C MET A 237 -4.40 -3.22 22.06
N LYS A 238 -5.49 -2.85 22.75
CA LYS A 238 -5.46 -2.46 24.16
C LYS A 238 -5.03 -3.61 25.07
N ALA A 239 -5.64 -4.78 24.90
CA ALA A 239 -5.37 -5.93 25.75
C ALA A 239 -3.93 -6.48 25.58
N THR A 240 -3.38 -6.37 24.37
CA THR A 240 -2.04 -6.86 24.04
C THR A 240 -0.96 -5.77 24.01
N ALA A 241 -1.23 -4.58 24.54
CA ALA A 241 -0.35 -3.43 24.47
C ALA A 241 1.08 -3.73 24.95
N THR A 242 1.22 -4.48 26.02
CA THR A 242 2.52 -4.86 26.63
C THR A 242 3.06 -6.22 26.16
N ALA A 243 2.24 -7.02 25.48
CA ALA A 243 2.68 -8.29 24.92
C ALA A 243 3.78 -8.10 23.88
N ASN A 244 4.73 -9.03 23.79
CA ASN A 244 5.73 -9.02 22.74
C ASN A 244 5.11 -9.31 21.37
N GLN A 245 5.87 -9.07 20.30
CA GLN A 245 5.37 -9.20 18.93
C GLN A 245 4.86 -10.62 18.62
N GLN A 246 5.58 -11.66 19.08
CA GLN A 246 5.17 -13.05 18.83
C GLN A 246 3.84 -13.36 19.53
N ASN A 247 3.70 -13.03 20.81
CA ASN A 247 2.46 -13.26 21.54
C ASN A 247 1.27 -12.52 20.90
N ARG A 248 1.48 -11.29 20.41
CA ARG A 248 0.44 -10.56 19.68
C ARG A 248 0.01 -11.29 18.40
N ARG A 249 0.97 -11.79 17.61
CA ARG A 249 0.69 -12.56 16.40
C ARG A 249 -0.06 -13.85 16.73
N ASP A 250 0.36 -14.55 17.75
CA ASP A 250 -0.27 -15.82 18.18
C ASP A 250 -1.71 -15.59 18.65
N VAL A 251 -1.96 -14.55 19.46
CA VAL A 251 -3.31 -14.17 19.91
C VAL A 251 -4.19 -13.78 18.73
N PHE A 252 -3.67 -12.94 17.83
CA PHE A 252 -4.43 -12.51 16.66
C PHE A 252 -4.77 -13.68 15.72
N LYS A 253 -3.81 -14.57 15.48
CA LYS A 253 -4.00 -15.78 14.70
C LYS A 253 -5.06 -16.67 15.33
N HIS A 254 -5.01 -16.90 16.63
CA HIS A 254 -6.02 -17.69 17.36
C HIS A 254 -7.42 -17.08 17.23
N MET A 255 -7.53 -15.74 17.32
CA MET A 255 -8.82 -15.04 17.10
C MET A 255 -9.39 -15.30 15.69
N LEU A 256 -8.53 -15.31 14.67
CA LEU A 256 -8.93 -15.55 13.28
C LEU A 256 -9.34 -17.01 13.02
N GLU A 257 -8.59 -17.97 13.57
CA GLU A 257 -8.81 -19.41 13.36
C GLU A 257 -10.04 -19.94 14.12
N HIS A 258 -10.29 -19.42 15.31
CA HIS A 258 -11.33 -19.94 16.20
C HIS A 258 -12.53 -18.99 16.37
N GLY A 259 -12.48 -17.78 15.77
CA GLY A 259 -13.55 -16.79 15.91
C GLY A 259 -13.71 -16.21 17.33
N THR A 260 -12.75 -16.48 18.23
CA THR A 260 -12.80 -16.07 19.65
C THR A 260 -12.56 -14.58 19.80
N ASP A 261 -12.97 -14.02 20.95
CA ASP A 261 -12.54 -12.68 21.35
C ASP A 261 -11.11 -12.68 21.90
N THR A 262 -10.57 -11.50 22.15
CA THR A 262 -9.18 -11.35 22.60
C THR A 262 -8.94 -12.00 23.97
N ALA A 263 -9.88 -11.90 24.90
CA ALA A 263 -9.72 -12.42 26.26
C ALA A 263 -9.66 -13.96 26.25
N ALA A 264 -10.56 -14.58 25.49
CA ALA A 264 -10.57 -16.03 25.31
C ALA A 264 -9.29 -16.52 24.60
N ALA A 265 -8.82 -15.82 23.55
CA ALA A 265 -7.58 -16.15 22.85
C ALA A 265 -6.35 -16.03 23.78
N MET A 266 -6.25 -14.96 24.56
CA MET A 266 -5.19 -14.75 25.54
C MET A 266 -5.18 -15.84 26.61
N THR A 267 -6.35 -16.22 27.13
CA THR A 267 -6.49 -17.30 28.11
C THR A 267 -6.04 -18.64 27.53
N ALA A 268 -6.47 -18.98 26.32
CA ALA A 268 -6.11 -20.23 25.64
C ALA A 268 -4.59 -20.35 25.41
N LEU A 269 -3.92 -19.23 25.17
CA LEU A 269 -2.47 -19.18 24.91
C LEU A 269 -1.62 -18.87 26.14
N GLY A 270 -2.24 -18.69 27.32
CA GLY A 270 -1.58 -18.31 28.56
C GLY A 270 -0.88 -16.94 28.49
N VAL A 271 -1.38 -16.02 27.65
CA VAL A 271 -0.91 -14.64 27.56
C VAL A 271 -1.70 -13.79 28.54
N LYS A 272 -1.04 -13.11 29.46
CA LYS A 272 -1.66 -12.23 30.44
C LYS A 272 -1.64 -10.77 29.99
N SER A 273 -2.60 -9.98 30.44
CA SER A 273 -2.56 -8.52 30.24
C SER A 273 -1.60 -7.87 31.25
N ALA A 274 -1.19 -6.62 31.00
CA ALA A 274 -0.29 -5.90 31.90
C ALA A 274 -0.86 -5.77 33.32
N SER A 275 -2.18 -5.61 33.43
CA SER A 275 -2.88 -5.49 34.71
C SER A 275 -2.90 -6.77 35.54
N ASP A 276 -2.62 -7.92 34.93
CA ASP A 276 -2.65 -9.23 35.61
C ASP A 276 -1.32 -9.58 36.26
N PHE A 277 -0.32 -8.70 36.16
CA PHE A 277 1.00 -8.92 36.74
C PHE A 277 1.15 -8.11 38.04
N ASP A 278 1.39 -8.83 39.12
CA ASP A 278 1.88 -8.25 40.38
C ASP A 278 3.38 -7.98 40.28
N GLU A 279 3.81 -6.76 40.61
CA GLU A 279 5.22 -6.37 40.57
C GLU A 279 6.08 -7.22 41.50
N GLY A 280 5.54 -7.61 42.65
CA GLY A 280 6.25 -8.50 43.59
C GLY A 280 6.51 -9.89 43.01
N ALA A 281 5.50 -10.45 42.33
CA ALA A 281 5.63 -11.73 41.61
C ALA A 281 6.62 -11.63 40.44
N LEU A 282 6.63 -10.54 39.68
CA LEU A 282 7.60 -10.30 38.61
C LEU A 282 9.00 -10.13 39.14
N ARG A 283 9.18 -9.43 40.26
CA ARG A 283 10.49 -9.28 40.94
C ARG A 283 11.02 -10.62 41.41
N LYS A 284 10.16 -11.47 41.95
CA LYS A 284 10.54 -12.85 42.31
C LYS A 284 10.99 -13.64 41.08
N ALA A 285 10.21 -13.58 39.98
CA ALA A 285 10.53 -14.26 38.73
C ALA A 285 11.88 -13.79 38.13
N VAL A 286 12.22 -12.50 38.27
CA VAL A 286 13.51 -11.93 37.87
C VAL A 286 14.65 -12.54 38.74
N LYS A 287 14.50 -12.58 40.07
CA LYS A 287 15.49 -13.20 40.98
C LYS A 287 15.71 -14.67 40.67
N ASP A 288 14.62 -15.42 40.48
CA ASP A 288 14.67 -16.83 40.14
C ASP A 288 15.39 -17.04 38.77
N ALA A 289 15.15 -16.19 37.80
CA ALA A 289 15.81 -16.22 36.49
C ALA A 289 17.30 -15.87 36.56
N ILE A 290 17.69 -14.91 37.40
CA ILE A 290 19.11 -14.60 37.67
C ILE A 290 19.81 -15.82 38.31
N ALA A 291 19.20 -16.44 39.33
CA ALA A 291 19.73 -17.61 39.99
C ALA A 291 19.85 -18.82 39.04
N ALA A 292 18.90 -19.01 38.15
CA ALA A 292 18.91 -20.09 37.14
C ALA A 292 19.93 -19.88 36.01
N ASN A 293 20.52 -18.68 35.87
CA ASN A 293 21.48 -18.35 34.82
C ASN A 293 22.81 -17.79 35.34
N PRO A 294 23.55 -18.55 36.16
CA PRO A 294 24.75 -18.05 36.81
C PRO A 294 25.84 -17.59 35.81
N GLN A 295 25.96 -18.27 34.68
CA GLN A 295 26.93 -17.91 33.65
C GLN A 295 26.57 -16.57 32.96
N ALA A 296 25.30 -16.28 32.76
CA ALA A 296 24.86 -14.99 32.21
C ALA A 296 25.11 -13.85 33.24
N LEU A 297 24.92 -14.10 34.52
CA LEU A 297 25.27 -13.16 35.57
C LEU A 297 26.77 -12.86 35.60
N ASP A 298 27.64 -13.90 35.54
CA ASP A 298 29.10 -13.75 35.49
C ASP A 298 29.55 -12.96 34.25
N ASP A 299 28.96 -13.24 33.09
CA ASP A 299 29.25 -12.50 31.86
C ASP A 299 28.84 -11.04 31.97
N PHE A 300 27.68 -10.75 32.60
CA PHE A 300 27.23 -9.40 32.88
C PHE A 300 28.20 -8.65 33.82
N LYS A 301 28.63 -9.27 34.89
CA LYS A 301 29.65 -8.72 35.83
C LYS A 301 30.99 -8.41 35.16
N LYS A 302 31.32 -9.14 34.10
CA LYS A 302 32.51 -8.92 33.26
C LYS A 302 32.32 -7.84 32.19
N GLY A 303 31.20 -7.09 32.25
CA GLY A 303 30.90 -5.97 31.35
C GLY A 303 30.17 -6.36 30.04
N LYS A 304 29.76 -7.63 29.86
CA LYS A 304 28.96 -8.07 28.70
C LYS A 304 27.49 -7.78 28.93
N THR A 305 27.07 -6.57 28.74
CA THR A 305 25.67 -6.11 28.98
C THR A 305 24.61 -6.93 28.22
N ALA A 306 24.96 -7.48 27.04
CA ALA A 306 24.09 -8.36 26.27
C ALA A 306 23.67 -9.64 27.01
N ALA A 307 24.43 -10.09 28.04
CA ALA A 307 24.11 -11.26 28.85
C ALA A 307 22.78 -11.06 29.65
N ALA A 308 22.47 -9.84 30.05
CA ALA A 308 21.20 -9.49 30.69
C ALA A 308 19.97 -9.85 29.83
N ASN A 309 20.09 -9.73 28.49
CA ASN A 309 18.99 -10.08 27.57
C ASN A 309 18.63 -11.57 27.63
N ARG A 310 19.57 -12.45 27.94
CA ARG A 310 19.32 -13.89 28.11
C ARG A 310 18.45 -14.15 29.34
N ILE A 311 18.79 -13.48 30.47
CA ILE A 311 18.00 -13.56 31.71
C ILE A 311 16.62 -13.01 31.49
N LYS A 312 16.50 -11.81 30.85
CA LYS A 312 15.24 -11.20 30.45
C LYS A 312 14.40 -12.14 29.60
N GLY A 313 15.00 -12.82 28.63
CA GLY A 313 14.35 -13.80 27.78
C GLY A 313 13.68 -14.93 28.56
N HIS A 314 14.35 -15.44 29.63
CA HIS A 314 13.76 -16.45 30.52
C HIS A 314 12.55 -15.92 31.29
N VAL A 315 12.61 -14.70 31.83
CA VAL A 315 11.48 -14.06 32.54
C VAL A 315 10.29 -13.88 31.59
N MET A 316 10.55 -13.33 30.42
CA MET A 316 9.50 -13.05 29.43
C MET A 316 8.85 -14.32 28.86
N LYS A 317 9.61 -15.41 28.73
CA LYS A 317 9.11 -16.71 28.28
C LYS A 317 8.17 -17.34 29.32
N ALA A 318 8.51 -17.23 30.59
CA ALA A 318 7.70 -17.75 31.70
C ALA A 318 6.49 -16.86 32.02
N ASN A 319 6.56 -15.56 31.71
CA ASN A 319 5.52 -14.57 31.99
C ASN A 319 5.05 -13.89 30.70
N LYS A 320 4.35 -14.64 29.86
CA LYS A 320 3.83 -14.16 28.57
C LYS A 320 2.89 -12.97 28.77
N GLY A 321 3.21 -11.83 28.17
CA GLY A 321 2.44 -10.59 28.28
C GLY A 321 2.94 -9.62 29.36
N ALA A 322 3.96 -9.99 30.14
CA ALA A 322 4.55 -9.09 31.14
C ALA A 322 5.07 -7.79 30.48
N PRO A 323 4.85 -6.62 31.14
CA PRO A 323 5.34 -5.34 30.64
C PRO A 323 6.87 -5.35 30.54
N ASN A 324 7.37 -5.12 29.31
CA ASN A 324 8.80 -5.25 28.99
C ASN A 324 9.66 -4.20 29.73
N ASP A 325 9.14 -3.01 29.95
CA ASP A 325 9.74 -1.90 30.67
C ASP A 325 9.83 -2.20 32.17
N VAL A 326 8.75 -2.76 32.75
CA VAL A 326 8.76 -3.21 34.15
C VAL A 326 9.77 -4.33 34.39
N VAL A 327 9.77 -5.35 33.53
CA VAL A 327 10.73 -6.46 33.61
C VAL A 327 12.17 -5.95 33.46
N GLN A 328 12.42 -5.00 32.54
CA GLN A 328 13.74 -4.41 32.36
C GLN A 328 14.18 -3.66 33.61
N ARG A 329 13.33 -2.77 34.13
CA ARG A 329 13.64 -2.02 35.35
C ARG A 329 13.94 -2.94 36.52
N LEU A 330 13.12 -3.96 36.74
CA LEU A 330 13.31 -4.93 37.81
C LEU A 330 14.60 -5.73 37.62
N LEU A 331 14.94 -6.10 36.41
CA LEU A 331 16.20 -6.80 36.10
C LEU A 331 17.41 -5.92 36.38
N ASP A 332 17.39 -4.66 35.96
CA ASP A 332 18.49 -3.72 36.20
C ASP A 332 18.69 -3.48 37.72
N GLU A 333 17.58 -3.32 38.49
CA GLU A 333 17.61 -3.19 39.91
C GLU A 333 18.19 -4.42 40.64
N GLU A 334 17.83 -5.62 40.21
CA GLU A 334 18.32 -6.86 40.85
C GLU A 334 19.74 -7.24 40.41
N LEU A 335 20.13 -6.95 39.16
CA LEU A 335 21.52 -7.13 38.72
C LEU A 335 22.48 -6.16 39.38
N ALA A 336 22.03 -4.95 39.71
CA ALA A 336 22.86 -4.00 40.48
C ALA A 336 23.11 -4.39 41.92
N LYS A 337 22.29 -5.32 42.47
CA LYS A 337 22.45 -5.87 43.85
C LYS A 337 23.22 -7.19 43.90
N ALA A 338 23.37 -7.84 42.77
CA ALA A 338 23.95 -9.17 42.62
C ALA A 338 25.46 -9.11 42.28
#